data_8cc5e79d1f5c115e73322c2723aab9f9
#
_entry.id   8cc5e79d1f5c115e73322c2723aab9f9
#
_cell.length_a   1.000
_cell.length_b   1.000
_cell.length_c   1.000
_cell.angle_alpha   90.00
_cell.angle_beta   90.00
_cell.angle_gamma   90.00
#
_symmetry.space_group_name_H-M   'P 1'
#
loop_
_entity.id
_entity.type
_entity.pdbx_description
1 polymer ?
#
loop_
_entity_poly.entity_id
_entity_poly.type
_entity_poly.pdbx_seq_one_letter_code
_entity_poly.pdbx_strand_id
1 'polypeptide(L)'
;MNGDRNLAIFCDFENIALGARDAKYARFNMQPVLQKLLLKGSIVVKKAYCDWDRYKEFKATMHEAAFELIEIPHARQSGKNSADIRMVVDALDLCYTKEHIDTFVIISGDSDFSPLVSKLRENAKTVIGVGVKSSTSDLLMSNCDEFILYDDLVAKRDRVPRLRRNEAATKAEPPAKSGVKSSKGQPDRAREAIDLVRETIEALYAEKGDTAKLWGSMVKQTLKRRQPSFNESYYGFGSFNELLEEAQARGELELEMDERSRGYVIRNVTRPSRSQVR
;
A
#
# COMPACT_ATOMS: atom_id res chain seq x y z
N MET A 1 9.24 20.56 5.74
CA MET A 1 9.50 19.20 6.25
C MET A 1 8.24 18.39 5.98
N ASN A 2 8.24 17.51 4.97
CA ASN A 2 7.13 16.55 4.84
C ASN A 2 7.34 15.48 5.92
N GLY A 3 6.76 15.69 7.10
CA GLY A 3 6.65 14.66 8.11
C GLY A 3 5.95 13.43 7.55
N ASP A 4 6.31 12.27 8.06
CA ASP A 4 5.66 11.01 7.67
C ASP A 4 4.18 11.09 8.09
N ARG A 5 3.25 10.97 7.15
CA ARG A 5 1.81 11.05 7.43
C ARG A 5 1.34 9.83 8.18
N ASN A 6 0.46 10.03 9.16
CA ASN A 6 -0.23 8.96 9.88
C ASN A 6 -1.66 8.80 9.35
N LEU A 7 -1.93 7.66 8.73
CA LEU A 7 -3.20 7.37 8.07
C LEU A 7 -4.10 6.51 8.95
N ALA A 8 -5.38 6.89 9.05
CA ALA A 8 -6.45 6.06 9.60
C ALA A 8 -7.40 5.65 8.47
N ILE A 9 -7.65 4.35 8.31
CA ILE A 9 -8.51 3.79 7.27
C ILE A 9 -9.85 3.38 7.87
N PHE A 10 -10.92 3.86 7.24
CA PHE A 10 -12.30 3.50 7.51
C PHE A 10 -12.91 2.94 6.24
N CYS A 11 -13.34 1.68 6.29
CA CYS A 11 -13.83 0.95 5.12
C CYS A 11 -15.29 0.54 5.32
N ASP A 12 -16.17 1.10 4.51
CA ASP A 12 -17.50 0.56 4.26
C ASP A 12 -17.33 -0.64 3.32
N PHE A 13 -17.21 -1.82 3.93
CA PHE A 13 -16.83 -3.02 3.19
C PHE A 13 -17.95 -3.51 2.28
N GLU A 14 -19.22 -3.33 2.68
CA GLU A 14 -20.35 -3.74 1.85
C GLU A 14 -20.37 -2.96 0.53
N ASN A 15 -20.26 -1.64 0.58
CA ASN A 15 -20.25 -0.79 -0.60
C ASN A 15 -19.13 -1.15 -1.58
N ILE A 16 -17.89 -1.30 -1.07
CA ILE A 16 -16.74 -1.59 -1.94
C ILE A 16 -16.80 -3.02 -2.51
N ALA A 17 -17.29 -4.00 -1.76
CA ALA A 17 -17.43 -5.39 -2.22
C ALA A 17 -18.52 -5.50 -3.30
N LEU A 18 -19.64 -4.81 -3.11
CA LEU A 18 -20.72 -4.73 -4.11
C LEU A 18 -20.24 -4.01 -5.38
N GLY A 19 -19.59 -2.86 -5.23
CA GLY A 19 -19.02 -2.11 -6.36
C GLY A 19 -18.03 -2.93 -7.17
N ALA A 20 -17.14 -3.67 -6.50
CA ALA A 20 -16.18 -4.56 -7.17
C ALA A 20 -16.86 -5.70 -7.93
N ARG A 21 -17.92 -6.30 -7.36
CA ARG A 21 -18.72 -7.34 -8.01
C ARG A 21 -19.43 -6.79 -9.24
N ASP A 22 -20.04 -5.62 -9.14
CA ASP A 22 -20.79 -4.99 -10.22
C ASP A 22 -19.86 -4.54 -11.36
N ALA A 23 -18.62 -4.16 -11.04
CA ALA A 23 -17.55 -3.91 -11.99
C ALA A 23 -16.92 -5.21 -12.57
N LYS A 24 -17.49 -6.38 -12.24
CA LYS A 24 -17.05 -7.71 -12.73
C LYS A 24 -15.64 -8.12 -12.31
N TYR A 25 -15.13 -7.60 -11.21
CA TYR A 25 -13.91 -8.14 -10.60
C TYR A 25 -14.25 -9.48 -9.93
N ALA A 26 -13.38 -10.48 -10.10
CA ALA A 26 -13.58 -11.81 -9.55
C ALA A 26 -13.73 -11.79 -8.01
N ARG A 27 -12.97 -10.90 -7.35
CA ARG A 27 -13.01 -10.69 -5.90
C ARG A 27 -12.34 -9.36 -5.56
N PHE A 28 -12.90 -8.61 -4.60
CA PHE A 28 -12.21 -7.45 -4.04
C PHE A 28 -10.94 -7.86 -3.31
N ASN A 29 -9.85 -7.11 -3.51
CA ASN A 29 -8.58 -7.33 -2.86
C ASN A 29 -8.06 -6.02 -2.25
N MET A 30 -7.93 -5.99 -0.92
CA MET A 30 -7.47 -4.83 -0.17
C MET A 30 -5.97 -4.53 -0.37
N GLN A 31 -5.15 -5.52 -0.73
CA GLN A 31 -3.69 -5.36 -0.82
C GLN A 31 -3.22 -4.25 -1.78
N PRO A 32 -3.76 -4.09 -3.01
CA PRO A 32 -3.39 -2.98 -3.88
C PRO A 32 -3.67 -1.61 -3.27
N VAL A 33 -4.76 -1.48 -2.52
CA VAL A 33 -5.13 -0.23 -1.82
C VAL A 33 -4.10 0.06 -0.73
N LEU A 34 -3.79 -0.92 0.13
CA LEU A 34 -2.80 -0.74 1.20
C LEU A 34 -1.42 -0.40 0.64
N GLN A 35 -0.96 -1.09 -0.41
CA GLN A 35 0.32 -0.78 -1.06
C GLN A 35 0.38 0.66 -1.59
N LYS A 36 -0.71 1.15 -2.17
CA LYS A 36 -0.80 2.54 -2.64
C LYS A 36 -0.74 3.54 -1.49
N LEU A 37 -1.46 3.27 -0.40
CA LEU A 37 -1.51 4.14 0.79
C LEU A 37 -0.16 4.18 1.53
N LEU A 38 0.57 3.06 1.59
CA LEU A 38 1.90 2.99 2.21
C LEU A 38 2.96 3.85 1.49
N LEU A 39 2.74 4.23 0.25
CA LEU A 39 3.57 5.23 -0.44
C LEU A 39 3.38 6.64 0.13
N LYS A 40 2.21 6.92 0.73
CA LYS A 40 1.82 8.24 1.22
C LYS A 40 2.17 8.45 2.70
N GLY A 41 2.18 7.38 3.49
CA GLY A 41 2.45 7.47 4.92
C GLY A 41 2.35 6.13 5.66
N SER A 42 2.41 6.20 6.97
CA SER A 42 2.24 5.06 7.87
C SER A 42 0.77 4.84 8.18
N ILE A 43 0.28 3.61 8.04
CA ILE A 43 -1.10 3.27 8.37
C ILE A 43 -1.15 2.83 9.83
N VAL A 44 -1.81 3.63 10.68
CA VAL A 44 -1.86 3.41 12.14
C VAL A 44 -3.19 2.85 12.62
N VAL A 45 -4.28 3.07 11.86
CA VAL A 45 -5.61 2.52 12.16
C VAL A 45 -6.22 1.93 10.90
N LYS A 46 -6.85 0.75 11.04
CA LYS A 46 -7.58 0.08 9.96
C LYS A 46 -8.86 -0.51 10.53
N LYS A 47 -10.01 0.05 10.16
CA LYS A 47 -11.34 -0.41 10.58
C LYS A 47 -12.20 -0.71 9.36
N ALA A 48 -12.98 -1.80 9.40
CA ALA A 48 -13.90 -2.16 8.33
C ALA A 48 -15.27 -2.54 8.91
N TYR A 49 -16.32 -2.00 8.34
CA TYR A 49 -17.69 -2.04 8.80
C TYR A 49 -18.55 -2.80 7.82
N CYS A 50 -19.23 -3.83 8.23
CA CYS A 50 -20.31 -4.48 7.51
C CYS A 50 -20.99 -5.57 8.37
N ASP A 51 -22.01 -6.22 7.82
CA ASP A 51 -22.52 -7.50 8.31
C ASP A 51 -21.56 -8.61 7.86
N TRP A 52 -20.57 -8.93 8.72
CA TRP A 52 -19.54 -9.91 8.44
C TRP A 52 -20.06 -11.35 8.32
N ASP A 53 -21.28 -11.62 8.72
CA ASP A 53 -21.90 -12.92 8.50
C ASP A 53 -22.29 -13.12 7.03
N ARG A 54 -22.57 -12.05 6.32
CA ARG A 54 -22.84 -12.05 4.86
C ARG A 54 -21.56 -12.10 4.03
N TYR A 55 -20.42 -11.63 4.59
CA TYR A 55 -19.13 -11.51 3.93
C TYR A 55 -18.05 -12.39 4.57
N LYS A 56 -18.43 -13.59 5.08
CA LYS A 56 -17.53 -14.52 5.81
C LYS A 56 -16.26 -14.86 5.06
N GLU A 57 -16.34 -14.99 3.75
CA GLU A 57 -15.22 -15.34 2.88
C GLU A 57 -14.12 -14.29 2.85
N PHE A 58 -14.39 -13.06 3.30
CA PHE A 58 -13.41 -11.98 3.36
C PHE A 58 -12.78 -11.81 4.75
N LYS A 59 -13.39 -12.38 5.81
CA LYS A 59 -12.90 -12.21 7.20
C LYS A 59 -11.41 -12.55 7.31
N ALA A 60 -10.98 -13.72 6.82
CA ALA A 60 -9.58 -14.14 6.90
C ALA A 60 -8.64 -13.15 6.21
N THR A 61 -8.94 -12.74 4.99
CA THR A 61 -8.11 -11.80 4.22
C THR A 61 -8.02 -10.41 4.88
N MET A 62 -9.11 -9.95 5.49
CA MET A 62 -9.14 -8.66 6.20
C MET A 62 -8.37 -8.73 7.53
N HIS A 63 -8.44 -9.87 8.25
CA HIS A 63 -7.60 -10.10 9.43
C HIS A 63 -6.12 -10.19 9.08
N GLU A 64 -5.76 -10.89 8.00
CA GLU A 64 -4.37 -10.93 7.48
C GLU A 64 -3.86 -9.53 7.12
N ALA A 65 -4.74 -8.65 6.65
CA ALA A 65 -4.46 -7.24 6.39
C ALA A 65 -4.46 -6.38 7.68
N ALA A 66 -4.69 -7.01 8.85
CA ALA A 66 -4.77 -6.39 10.17
C ALA A 66 -5.86 -5.31 10.28
N PHE A 67 -7.05 -5.56 9.71
CA PHE A 67 -8.23 -4.75 9.95
C PHE A 67 -8.95 -5.18 11.23
N GLU A 68 -9.40 -4.20 12.00
CA GLU A 68 -10.42 -4.38 13.01
C GLU A 68 -11.79 -4.51 12.30
N LEU A 69 -12.46 -5.65 12.49
CA LEU A 69 -13.75 -5.93 11.85
C LEU A 69 -14.87 -5.52 12.80
N ILE A 70 -15.59 -4.47 12.42
CA ILE A 70 -16.73 -3.96 13.19
C ILE A 70 -18.00 -4.66 12.68
N GLU A 71 -18.58 -5.52 13.50
CA GLU A 71 -19.82 -6.22 13.18
C GLU A 71 -21.01 -5.29 13.27
N ILE A 72 -21.79 -5.19 12.20
CA ILE A 72 -23.03 -4.42 12.15
C ILE A 72 -24.14 -5.38 11.73
N PRO A 73 -24.90 -5.94 12.70
CA PRO A 73 -25.97 -6.88 12.41
C PRO A 73 -27.06 -6.25 11.52
N HIS A 74 -27.50 -6.98 10.53
CA HIS A 74 -28.59 -6.55 9.65
C HIS A 74 -29.95 -6.63 10.39
N ALA A 75 -30.36 -5.53 11.04
CA ALA A 75 -31.66 -5.43 11.67
C ALA A 75 -32.74 -5.20 10.60
N ARG A 76 -33.69 -6.13 10.50
CA ARG A 76 -34.75 -6.15 9.47
C ARG A 76 -35.65 -4.90 9.38
N GLN A 77 -35.61 -3.98 10.34
CA GLN A 77 -36.53 -2.84 10.41
C GLN A 77 -35.91 -1.43 10.56
N SER A 78 -34.62 -1.26 10.86
CA SER A 78 -34.05 0.09 11.05
C SER A 78 -32.57 0.21 10.67
N GLY A 79 -31.98 -0.77 9.98
CA GLY A 79 -30.53 -0.94 9.97
C GLY A 79 -29.79 -0.57 8.68
N LYS A 80 -30.42 0.05 7.67
CA LYS A 80 -29.73 0.26 6.39
C LYS A 80 -28.51 1.20 6.50
N ASN A 81 -28.51 2.12 7.46
CA ASN A 81 -27.45 3.11 7.66
C ASN A 81 -26.67 2.92 8.98
N SER A 82 -26.85 1.80 9.69
CA SER A 82 -26.18 1.60 10.98
C SER A 82 -24.67 1.50 10.86
N ALA A 83 -24.16 0.89 9.79
CA ALA A 83 -22.73 0.78 9.50
C ALA A 83 -22.14 2.16 9.21
N ASP A 84 -22.82 2.95 8.38
CA ASP A 84 -22.38 4.29 7.98
C ASP A 84 -22.31 5.22 9.18
N ILE A 85 -23.36 5.23 10.01
CA ILE A 85 -23.41 6.03 11.24
C ILE A 85 -22.28 5.63 12.19
N ARG A 86 -22.05 4.33 12.39
CA ARG A 86 -20.98 3.84 13.26
C ARG A 86 -19.61 4.25 12.72
N MET A 87 -19.38 4.13 11.43
CA MET A 87 -18.14 4.55 10.79
C MET A 87 -17.91 6.05 10.95
N VAL A 88 -18.95 6.88 10.75
CA VAL A 88 -18.88 8.32 10.94
C VAL A 88 -18.52 8.67 12.39
N VAL A 89 -19.16 8.05 13.37
CA VAL A 89 -18.90 8.29 14.80
C VAL A 89 -17.46 7.92 15.15
N ASP A 90 -16.98 6.74 14.76
CA ASP A 90 -15.62 6.28 15.04
C ASP A 90 -14.55 7.18 14.35
N ALA A 91 -14.83 7.67 13.13
CA ALA A 91 -13.92 8.55 12.42
C ALA A 91 -13.82 9.92 13.10
N LEU A 92 -14.96 10.50 13.51
CA LEU A 92 -14.98 11.77 14.23
C LEU A 92 -14.36 11.65 15.63
N ASP A 93 -14.61 10.57 16.36
CA ASP A 93 -13.96 10.31 17.64
C ASP A 93 -12.43 10.31 17.48
N LEU A 94 -11.91 9.58 16.50
CA LEU A 94 -10.48 9.58 16.22
C LEU A 94 -9.95 10.96 15.81
N CYS A 95 -10.72 11.70 15.02
CA CYS A 95 -10.34 13.06 14.58
C CYS A 95 -10.09 14.00 15.76
N TYR A 96 -10.94 13.93 16.78
CA TYR A 96 -10.86 14.79 17.95
C TYR A 96 -9.95 14.27 19.06
N THR A 97 -9.77 12.95 19.16
CA THR A 97 -9.00 12.34 20.27
C THR A 97 -7.55 12.01 19.93
N LYS A 98 -7.20 11.90 18.63
CA LYS A 98 -5.88 11.46 18.15
C LYS A 98 -5.24 12.51 17.24
N GLU A 99 -4.61 13.51 17.83
CA GLU A 99 -3.97 14.63 17.11
C GLU A 99 -2.91 14.18 16.09
N HIS A 100 -2.19 13.08 16.40
CA HIS A 100 -1.14 12.54 15.55
C HIS A 100 -1.65 11.92 14.24
N ILE A 101 -2.95 11.69 14.11
CA ILE A 101 -3.58 11.24 12.85
C ILE A 101 -3.90 12.48 12.03
N ASP A 102 -3.23 12.63 10.90
CA ASP A 102 -3.38 13.79 10.01
C ASP A 102 -4.15 13.45 8.73
N THR A 103 -4.25 12.16 8.36
CA THR A 103 -4.85 11.71 7.12
C THR A 103 -5.90 10.63 7.38
N PHE A 104 -7.10 10.87 6.87
CA PHE A 104 -8.23 9.95 6.95
C PHE A 104 -8.49 9.34 5.57
N VAL A 105 -8.58 8.03 5.51
CA VAL A 105 -8.87 7.29 4.27
C VAL A 105 -10.28 6.72 4.40
N ILE A 106 -11.18 7.16 3.53
CA ILE A 106 -12.57 6.70 3.44
C ILE A 106 -12.68 5.78 2.24
N ILE A 107 -12.91 4.49 2.49
CA ILE A 107 -13.10 3.48 1.45
C ILE A 107 -14.60 3.23 1.30
N SER A 108 -15.23 3.97 0.41
CA SER A 108 -16.62 3.86 0.00
C SER A 108 -16.87 4.69 -1.25
N GLY A 109 -17.94 4.40 -1.99
CA GLY A 109 -18.45 5.21 -3.09
C GLY A 109 -19.65 6.05 -2.73
N ASP A 110 -20.16 5.95 -1.49
CA ASP A 110 -21.45 6.53 -1.09
C ASP A 110 -21.32 8.04 -0.79
N SER A 111 -22.22 8.82 -1.39
CA SER A 111 -22.34 10.26 -1.15
C SER A 111 -22.69 10.63 0.30
N ASP A 112 -23.27 9.71 1.05
CA ASP A 112 -23.69 9.93 2.44
C ASP A 112 -22.50 10.18 3.36
N PHE A 113 -21.27 9.84 2.94
CA PHE A 113 -20.04 10.19 3.64
C PHE A 113 -19.50 11.59 3.31
N SER A 114 -20.08 12.33 2.35
CA SER A 114 -19.63 13.69 2.01
C SER A 114 -19.66 14.65 3.21
N PRO A 115 -20.65 14.62 4.12
CA PRO A 115 -20.63 15.44 5.33
C PRO A 115 -19.48 15.08 6.28
N LEU A 116 -19.12 13.79 6.41
CA LEU A 116 -17.96 13.35 7.18
C LEU A 116 -16.67 13.94 6.60
N VAL A 117 -16.49 13.82 5.27
CA VAL A 117 -15.32 14.38 4.58
C VAL A 117 -15.17 15.89 4.85
N SER A 118 -16.27 16.64 4.70
CA SER A 118 -16.28 18.08 5.00
C SER A 118 -15.87 18.37 6.43
N LYS A 119 -16.40 17.60 7.40
CA LYS A 119 -16.11 17.80 8.83
C LYS A 119 -14.65 17.45 9.17
N LEU A 120 -14.06 16.44 8.58
CA LEU A 120 -12.64 16.10 8.74
C LEU A 120 -11.76 17.24 8.20
N ARG A 121 -12.08 17.76 7.01
CA ARG A 121 -11.34 18.88 6.39
C ARG A 121 -11.45 20.18 7.19
N GLU A 122 -12.62 20.48 7.78
CA GLU A 122 -12.79 21.60 8.74
C GLU A 122 -11.83 21.49 9.94
N ASN A 123 -11.46 20.26 10.33
CA ASN A 123 -10.49 19.98 11.39
C ASN A 123 -9.05 19.83 10.86
N ALA A 124 -8.75 20.42 9.71
CA ALA A 124 -7.43 20.42 9.08
C ALA A 124 -6.86 19.02 8.82
N LYS A 125 -7.72 18.00 8.66
CA LYS A 125 -7.31 16.66 8.28
C LYS A 125 -7.34 16.51 6.76
N THR A 126 -6.35 15.81 6.20
CA THR A 126 -6.36 15.41 4.79
C THR A 126 -7.28 14.21 4.61
N VAL A 127 -8.13 14.22 3.59
CA VAL A 127 -9.05 13.10 3.30
C VAL A 127 -8.75 12.49 1.94
N ILE A 128 -8.47 11.19 1.94
CA ILE A 128 -8.28 10.39 0.74
C ILE A 128 -9.49 9.47 0.59
N GLY A 129 -10.23 9.61 -0.51
CA GLY A 129 -11.28 8.69 -0.89
C GLY A 129 -10.72 7.49 -1.66
N VAL A 130 -11.34 6.32 -1.50
CA VAL A 130 -11.06 5.12 -2.29
C VAL A 130 -12.38 4.48 -2.67
N GLY A 131 -12.61 4.23 -3.95
CA GLY A 131 -13.85 3.63 -4.42
C GLY A 131 -13.71 2.90 -5.75
N VAL A 132 -14.74 2.16 -6.13
CA VAL A 132 -14.85 1.55 -7.46
C VAL A 132 -15.54 2.53 -8.38
N LYS A 133 -15.01 2.74 -9.59
CA LYS A 133 -15.49 3.75 -10.53
C LYS A 133 -16.99 3.70 -10.80
N SER A 134 -17.54 2.49 -10.94
CA SER A 134 -18.96 2.28 -11.26
C SER A 134 -19.94 2.57 -10.11
N SER A 135 -19.47 2.57 -8.86
CA SER A 135 -20.28 2.75 -7.65
C SER A 135 -19.90 3.99 -6.84
N THR A 136 -19.01 4.83 -7.36
CA THR A 136 -18.57 6.04 -6.66
C THR A 136 -19.35 7.25 -7.12
N SER A 137 -19.88 8.01 -6.16
CA SER A 137 -20.54 9.29 -6.37
C SER A 137 -19.56 10.40 -6.71
N ASP A 138 -19.87 11.22 -7.71
CA ASP A 138 -19.09 12.41 -8.06
C ASP A 138 -19.01 13.41 -6.90
N LEU A 139 -20.09 13.47 -6.09
CA LEU A 139 -20.13 14.35 -4.91
C LEU A 139 -19.08 13.94 -3.88
N LEU A 140 -18.98 12.66 -3.54
CA LEU A 140 -17.96 12.18 -2.61
C LEU A 140 -16.55 12.42 -3.17
N MET A 141 -16.36 12.10 -4.45
CA MET A 141 -15.07 12.25 -5.12
C MET A 141 -14.58 13.69 -5.10
N SER A 142 -15.45 14.66 -5.41
CA SER A 142 -15.10 16.08 -5.47
C SER A 142 -14.84 16.71 -4.08
N ASN A 143 -15.36 16.12 -3.01
CA ASN A 143 -15.14 16.60 -1.65
C ASN A 143 -13.82 16.14 -1.03
N CYS A 144 -13.24 15.04 -1.51
CA CYS A 144 -11.96 14.54 -1.02
C CYS A 144 -10.78 15.40 -1.52
N ASP A 145 -9.69 15.45 -0.75
CA ASP A 145 -8.44 16.09 -1.18
C ASP A 145 -7.76 15.27 -2.27
N GLU A 146 -7.96 13.96 -2.25
CA GLU A 146 -7.51 13.01 -3.25
C GLU A 146 -8.52 11.85 -3.36
N PHE A 147 -8.68 11.29 -4.56
CA PHE A 147 -9.49 10.10 -4.76
C PHE A 147 -8.74 9.03 -5.56
N ILE A 148 -8.74 7.81 -5.04
CA ILE A 148 -8.07 6.66 -5.65
C ILE A 148 -9.14 5.71 -6.19
N LEU A 149 -9.17 5.51 -7.51
CA LEU A 149 -10.05 4.52 -8.11
C LEU A 149 -9.41 3.13 -8.01
N TYR A 150 -10.15 2.17 -7.45
CA TYR A 150 -9.73 0.77 -7.35
C TYR A 150 -9.41 0.17 -8.71
N ASP A 151 -10.18 0.54 -9.72
CA ASP A 151 -10.00 0.14 -11.11
C ASP A 151 -8.58 0.41 -11.62
N ASP A 152 -8.03 1.58 -11.30
CA ASP A 152 -6.67 1.97 -11.71
C ASP A 152 -5.58 1.15 -11.01
N LEU A 153 -5.85 0.68 -9.80
CA LEU A 153 -4.91 -0.14 -9.03
C LEU A 153 -4.82 -1.57 -9.59
N VAL A 154 -5.95 -2.11 -10.04
CA VAL A 154 -6.03 -3.48 -10.60
C VAL A 154 -5.52 -3.51 -12.03
N ALA A 155 -5.90 -2.54 -12.88
CA ALA A 155 -5.46 -2.46 -14.27
C ALA A 155 -3.93 -2.33 -14.43
N LYS A 156 -3.26 -1.68 -13.47
CA LYS A 156 -1.78 -1.58 -13.47
C LYS A 156 -1.10 -2.92 -13.16
N ARG A 157 -1.72 -3.79 -12.37
CA ARG A 157 -1.17 -5.12 -12.02
C ARG A 157 -1.15 -6.08 -13.22
N ASP A 158 -2.13 -5.99 -14.11
CA ASP A 158 -2.21 -6.84 -15.30
C ASP A 158 -1.19 -6.43 -16.38
N ARG A 159 -0.65 -5.21 -16.30
CA ARG A 159 0.36 -4.67 -17.24
C ARG A 159 1.81 -4.95 -16.81
N VAL A 160 2.06 -5.32 -15.56
CA VAL A 160 3.39 -5.75 -15.11
C VAL A 160 3.52 -7.24 -15.43
N PRO A 161 4.50 -7.69 -16.25
CA PRO A 161 4.71 -9.11 -16.51
C PRO A 161 4.94 -9.82 -15.17
N ARG A 162 4.09 -10.78 -14.85
CA ARG A 162 4.31 -11.70 -13.73
C ARG A 162 5.66 -12.36 -13.94
N LEU A 163 6.68 -11.92 -13.23
CA LEU A 163 7.85 -12.74 -12.96
C LEU A 163 7.32 -13.99 -12.26
N ARG A 164 7.41 -15.13 -12.95
CA ARG A 164 6.89 -16.42 -12.54
C ARG A 164 7.42 -16.74 -11.14
N ARG A 165 6.56 -16.63 -10.14
CA ARG A 165 6.75 -17.29 -8.87
C ARG A 165 6.60 -18.79 -9.15
N ASN A 166 7.73 -19.48 -9.25
CA ASN A 166 7.76 -20.94 -9.31
C ASN A 166 7.27 -21.48 -7.98
N GLU A 167 6.00 -21.82 -7.90
CA GLU A 167 5.49 -22.73 -6.90
C GLU A 167 5.92 -24.14 -7.30
N ALA A 168 7.11 -24.53 -6.85
CA ALA A 168 7.47 -25.94 -6.79
C ALA A 168 6.96 -26.47 -5.45
N ALA A 169 5.82 -27.16 -5.52
CA ALA A 169 5.39 -28.04 -4.45
C ALA A 169 6.45 -29.13 -4.25
N THR A 170 7.08 -29.16 -3.09
CA THR A 170 7.89 -30.31 -2.68
C THR A 170 7.40 -30.83 -1.34
N LYS A 171 7.03 -32.10 -1.40
CA LYS A 171 6.70 -33.00 -0.30
C LYS A 171 7.82 -33.04 0.74
N ALA A 172 7.41 -33.13 1.99
CA ALA A 172 8.25 -33.34 3.15
C ALA A 172 8.95 -34.69 3.13
N GLU A 173 10.23 -34.73 3.56
CA GLU A 173 10.83 -35.80 4.35
C GLU A 173 11.99 -35.24 5.20
N PRO A 174 12.32 -35.87 6.37
CA PRO A 174 13.00 -35.20 7.48
C PRO A 174 14.53 -35.42 7.55
N PRO A 175 15.24 -34.90 8.57
CA PRO A 175 16.58 -34.31 8.44
C PRO A 175 17.74 -35.27 8.65
N ALA A 176 18.81 -35.08 7.93
CA ALA A 176 20.13 -35.62 8.26
C ALA A 176 21.18 -34.52 8.31
N LYS A 177 22.09 -34.67 9.24
CA LYS A 177 23.09 -33.74 9.77
C LYS A 177 24.23 -33.42 8.80
N SER A 178 24.81 -32.24 9.07
CA SER A 178 26.20 -31.82 8.84
C SER A 178 26.70 -31.54 7.41
N GLY A 179 27.25 -30.34 7.26
CA GLY A 179 28.17 -30.03 6.18
C GLY A 179 28.14 -28.58 5.74
N VAL A 180 29.11 -27.81 6.23
CA VAL A 180 29.51 -26.49 5.71
C VAL A 180 29.61 -26.55 4.20
N LYS A 181 28.82 -25.76 3.48
CA LYS A 181 29.08 -25.39 2.05
C LYS A 181 28.60 -23.98 1.76
N SER A 182 29.57 -23.16 1.59
CA SER A 182 29.80 -21.93 0.85
C SER A 182 28.81 -21.55 -0.28
N SER A 183 28.31 -20.30 -0.20
CA SER A 183 28.36 -19.26 -1.26
C SER A 183 27.74 -19.50 -2.62
N LYS A 184 26.54 -20.12 -2.78
CA LYS A 184 25.79 -20.05 -4.05
C LYS A 184 24.50 -19.21 -3.99
N GLY A 185 24.17 -18.59 -2.87
CA GLY A 185 22.94 -17.81 -2.68
C GLY A 185 23.10 -16.29 -2.65
N GLN A 186 24.33 -15.77 -2.66
CA GLN A 186 24.56 -14.32 -2.52
C GLN A 186 24.16 -13.48 -3.77
N PRO A 187 24.48 -13.86 -5.01
CA PRO A 187 24.12 -13.04 -6.17
C PRO A 187 22.60 -12.92 -6.41
N ASP A 188 21.84 -13.96 -6.09
CA ASP A 188 20.37 -13.94 -6.24
C ASP A 188 19.71 -13.04 -5.20
N ARG A 189 20.16 -13.06 -3.94
CA ARG A 189 19.63 -12.20 -2.87
C ARG A 189 19.91 -10.73 -3.09
N ALA A 190 21.15 -10.39 -3.49
CA ALA A 190 21.49 -9.00 -3.81
C ALA A 190 20.62 -8.45 -4.94
N ARG A 191 20.35 -9.26 -5.96
CA ARG A 191 19.47 -8.89 -7.06
C ARG A 191 18.03 -8.68 -6.58
N GLU A 192 17.51 -9.56 -5.73
CA GLU A 192 16.19 -9.42 -5.13
C GLU A 192 16.06 -8.10 -4.36
N ALA A 193 17.06 -7.73 -3.55
CA ALA A 193 17.07 -6.46 -2.82
C ALA A 193 17.06 -5.25 -3.76
N ILE A 194 17.82 -5.28 -4.83
CA ILE A 194 17.89 -4.21 -5.84
C ILE A 194 16.55 -4.10 -6.57
N ASP A 195 15.93 -5.21 -6.94
CA ASP A 195 14.60 -5.23 -7.58
C ASP A 195 13.53 -4.61 -6.67
N LEU A 196 13.56 -4.89 -5.35
CA LEU A 196 12.67 -4.29 -4.36
C LEU A 196 12.86 -2.77 -4.22
N VAL A 197 14.11 -2.32 -4.20
CA VAL A 197 14.45 -0.89 -4.18
C VAL A 197 13.96 -0.21 -5.45
N ARG A 198 14.25 -0.78 -6.62
CA ARG A 198 13.81 -0.25 -7.92
C ARG A 198 12.29 -0.14 -8.00
N GLU A 199 11.56 -1.20 -7.65
CA GLU A 199 10.09 -1.17 -7.63
C GLU A 199 9.54 -0.07 -6.71
N THR A 200 10.19 0.14 -5.56
CA THR A 200 9.80 1.19 -4.62
C THR A 200 10.06 2.59 -5.20
N ILE A 201 11.19 2.79 -5.88
CA ILE A 201 11.53 4.05 -6.53
C ILE A 201 10.57 4.35 -7.69
N GLU A 202 10.29 3.37 -8.56
CA GLU A 202 9.32 3.50 -9.66
C GLU A 202 7.94 3.87 -9.12
N ALA A 203 7.51 3.23 -8.03
CA ALA A 203 6.24 3.54 -7.38
C ALA A 203 6.21 4.97 -6.79
N LEU A 204 7.31 5.43 -6.20
CA LEU A 204 7.44 6.79 -5.68
C LEU A 204 7.44 7.84 -6.80
N TYR A 205 8.10 7.60 -7.91
CA TYR A 205 8.03 8.50 -9.08
C TYR A 205 6.63 8.54 -9.69
N ALA A 206 5.97 7.39 -9.79
CA ALA A 206 4.58 7.33 -10.26
C ALA A 206 3.60 8.08 -9.35
N GLU A 207 3.91 8.21 -8.06
CA GLU A 207 3.10 8.93 -7.07
C GLU A 207 3.39 10.42 -7.03
N LYS A 208 4.68 10.80 -7.06
CA LYS A 208 5.15 12.18 -6.83
C LYS A 208 5.47 12.94 -8.12
N GLY A 209 5.50 12.25 -9.25
CA GLY A 209 5.95 12.77 -10.55
C GLY A 209 7.45 12.56 -10.80
N ASP A 210 7.82 12.46 -12.07
CA ASP A 210 9.19 12.13 -12.51
C ASP A 210 10.23 13.19 -12.14
N THR A 211 9.81 14.42 -11.81
CA THR A 211 10.68 15.52 -11.40
C THR A 211 10.92 15.58 -9.89
N ALA A 212 10.30 14.70 -9.11
CA ALA A 212 10.43 14.71 -7.67
C ALA A 212 11.85 14.33 -7.22
N LYS A 213 12.43 15.13 -6.31
CA LYS A 213 13.72 14.79 -5.68
C LYS A 213 13.51 13.65 -4.68
N LEU A 214 13.96 12.44 -5.04
CA LEU A 214 13.88 11.27 -4.18
C LEU A 214 15.17 11.06 -3.40
N TRP A 215 15.08 11.09 -2.08
CA TRP A 215 16.19 10.81 -1.19
C TRP A 215 16.27 9.31 -0.87
N GLY A 216 17.48 8.77 -0.76
CA GLY A 216 17.70 7.38 -0.36
C GLY A 216 17.03 7.03 0.98
N SER A 217 17.01 7.97 1.94
CA SER A 217 16.29 7.81 3.21
C SER A 217 14.78 7.65 3.03
N MET A 218 14.19 8.41 2.11
CA MET A 218 12.75 8.31 1.78
C MET A 218 12.44 6.95 1.16
N VAL A 219 13.29 6.48 0.24
CA VAL A 219 13.12 5.15 -0.38
C VAL A 219 13.24 4.05 0.66
N LYS A 220 14.25 4.11 1.55
CA LYS A 220 14.40 3.15 2.67
C LYS A 220 13.16 3.10 3.55
N GLN A 221 12.65 4.25 3.95
CA GLN A 221 11.48 4.37 4.82
C GLN A 221 10.21 3.81 4.15
N THR A 222 10.00 4.14 2.88
CA THR A 222 8.88 3.61 2.10
C THR A 222 8.99 2.11 1.90
N LEU A 223 10.19 1.61 1.60
CA LEU A 223 10.43 0.17 1.45
C LEU A 223 10.12 -0.58 2.76
N LYS A 224 10.57 -0.06 3.91
CA LYS A 224 10.27 -0.65 5.21
C LYS A 224 8.78 -0.61 5.57
N ARG A 225 8.03 0.42 5.15
CA ARG A 225 6.57 0.46 5.32
C ARG A 225 5.86 -0.61 4.48
N ARG A 226 6.30 -0.79 3.22
CA ARG A 226 5.73 -1.79 2.30
C ARG A 226 6.14 -3.22 2.66
N GLN A 227 7.36 -3.39 3.19
CA GLN A 227 7.95 -4.66 3.58
C GLN A 227 8.69 -4.53 4.92
N PRO A 228 7.98 -4.66 6.04
CA PRO A 228 8.56 -4.52 7.38
C PRO A 228 9.69 -5.51 7.68
N SER A 229 9.69 -6.67 7.01
CA SER A 229 10.72 -7.72 7.13
C SER A 229 12.01 -7.40 6.36
N PHE A 230 12.03 -6.32 5.57
CA PHE A 230 13.23 -5.95 4.81
C PHE A 230 14.39 -5.58 5.74
N ASN A 231 15.52 -6.28 5.58
CA ASN A 231 16.75 -6.06 6.33
C ASN A 231 17.93 -6.17 5.38
N GLU A 232 18.71 -5.11 5.26
CA GLU A 232 19.85 -5.02 4.36
C GLU A 232 20.86 -6.15 4.60
N SER A 233 21.09 -6.49 5.87
CA SER A 233 22.05 -7.55 6.24
C SER A 233 21.63 -8.94 5.75
N TYR A 234 20.33 -9.21 5.66
CA TYR A 234 19.82 -10.47 5.09
C TYR A 234 20.21 -10.64 3.62
N TYR A 235 20.28 -9.53 2.90
CA TYR A 235 20.65 -9.47 1.48
C TYR A 235 22.16 -9.30 1.26
N GLY A 236 22.96 -9.24 2.35
CA GLY A 236 24.42 -9.18 2.29
C GLY A 236 25.00 -7.77 2.28
N PHE A 237 24.21 -6.74 2.60
CA PHE A 237 24.64 -5.35 2.65
C PHE A 237 24.80 -4.85 4.08
N GLY A 238 25.86 -4.13 4.38
CA GLY A 238 26.11 -3.53 5.69
C GLY A 238 25.26 -2.29 5.95
N SER A 239 24.78 -1.63 4.88
CA SER A 239 23.93 -0.46 4.97
C SER A 239 23.03 -0.31 3.73
N PHE A 240 21.99 0.53 3.86
CA PHE A 240 21.13 0.85 2.71
C PHE A 240 21.87 1.66 1.63
N ASN A 241 22.83 2.48 2.02
CA ASN A 241 23.65 3.21 1.07
C ASN A 241 24.50 2.26 0.21
N GLU A 242 25.11 1.24 0.82
CA GLU A 242 25.86 0.20 0.10
C GLU A 242 24.98 -0.54 -0.92
N LEU A 243 23.71 -0.83 -0.57
CA LEU A 243 22.75 -1.40 -1.50
C LEU A 243 22.45 -0.46 -2.67
N LEU A 244 22.32 0.86 -2.43
CA LEU A 244 22.12 1.83 -3.50
C LEU A 244 23.36 1.94 -4.40
N GLU A 245 24.55 1.96 -3.84
CA GLU A 245 25.81 1.99 -4.57
C GLU A 245 25.99 0.75 -5.45
N GLU A 246 25.66 -0.42 -4.95
CA GLU A 246 25.65 -1.66 -5.74
C GLU A 246 24.63 -1.61 -6.89
N ALA A 247 23.44 -1.05 -6.65
CA ALA A 247 22.44 -0.86 -7.69
C ALA A 247 22.94 0.12 -8.78
N GLN A 248 23.67 1.16 -8.40
CA GLN A 248 24.34 2.08 -9.34
C GLN A 248 25.45 1.37 -10.10
N ALA A 249 26.31 0.59 -9.42
CA ALA A 249 27.39 -0.16 -10.06
C ALA A 249 26.89 -1.14 -11.13
N ARG A 250 25.67 -1.67 -10.93
CA ARG A 250 24.99 -2.52 -11.91
C ARG A 250 24.24 -1.75 -13.02
N GLY A 251 24.31 -0.41 -12.97
CA GLY A 251 23.66 0.46 -13.95
C GLY A 251 22.14 0.50 -13.85
N GLU A 252 21.55 0.15 -12.70
CA GLU A 252 20.10 0.16 -12.49
C GLU A 252 19.57 1.48 -11.92
N LEU A 253 20.46 2.26 -11.27
CA LEU A 253 20.14 3.57 -10.68
C LEU A 253 21.21 4.60 -11.03
N GLU A 254 20.81 5.87 -11.06
CA GLU A 254 21.70 7.02 -11.06
C GLU A 254 21.58 7.75 -9.72
N LEU A 255 22.68 7.83 -8.99
CA LEU A 255 22.77 8.48 -7.69
C LEU A 255 23.59 9.75 -7.76
N GLU A 256 23.17 10.77 -7.04
CA GLU A 256 23.91 11.99 -6.79
C GLU A 256 24.10 12.17 -5.29
N MET A 257 25.34 12.38 -4.86
CA MET A 257 25.62 12.66 -3.46
C MET A 257 25.33 14.13 -3.16
N ASP A 258 24.49 14.39 -2.16
CA ASP A 258 24.28 15.73 -1.65
C ASP A 258 25.36 16.08 -0.62
N GLU A 259 26.19 17.07 -0.93
CA GLU A 259 27.33 17.48 -0.11
C GLU A 259 26.96 17.93 1.31
N ARG A 260 25.73 18.45 1.50
CA ARG A 260 25.29 18.97 2.80
C ARG A 260 24.80 17.90 3.74
N SER A 261 24.00 16.96 3.22
CA SER A 261 23.39 15.88 4.01
C SER A 261 24.21 14.58 4.00
N ARG A 262 25.19 14.46 3.11
CA ARG A 262 25.90 13.20 2.79
C ARG A 262 24.97 12.05 2.44
N GLY A 263 23.76 12.37 1.98
CA GLY A 263 22.76 11.41 1.54
C GLY A 263 22.72 11.29 0.02
N TYR A 264 22.24 10.14 -0.46
CA TYR A 264 22.03 9.96 -1.89
C TYR A 264 20.68 10.51 -2.33
N VAL A 265 20.70 11.21 -3.48
CA VAL A 265 19.53 11.59 -4.25
C VAL A 265 19.46 10.69 -5.47
N ILE A 266 18.32 10.11 -5.73
CA ILE A 266 18.08 9.25 -6.90
C ILE A 266 17.62 10.13 -8.04
N ARG A 267 18.36 10.10 -9.17
CA ARG A 267 18.08 10.92 -10.36
C ARG A 267 17.28 10.18 -11.41
N ASN A 268 17.58 8.91 -11.59
CA ASN A 268 16.93 8.10 -12.62
C ASN A 268 16.94 6.62 -12.24
N VAL A 269 15.98 5.87 -12.82
CA VAL A 269 15.96 4.41 -12.81
C VAL A 269 16.21 3.95 -14.23
N THR A 270 17.37 3.37 -14.47
CA THR A 270 17.74 2.87 -15.80
C THR A 270 16.95 1.61 -16.08
N ARG A 271 16.06 1.62 -17.07
CA ARG A 271 15.42 0.38 -17.54
C ARG A 271 16.48 -0.46 -18.26
N PRO A 272 16.70 -1.72 -17.87
CA PRO A 272 17.56 -2.59 -18.65
C PRO A 272 17.02 -2.65 -20.08
N SER A 273 17.85 -2.20 -21.03
CA SER A 273 17.51 -2.29 -22.46
C SER A 273 17.27 -3.77 -22.81
N ARG A 274 16.09 -4.08 -23.35
CA ARG A 274 15.81 -5.34 -24.03
C ARG A 274 16.61 -5.41 -25.31
N SER A 275 17.89 -5.74 -25.22
CA SER A 275 18.67 -6.07 -26.41
C SER A 275 19.70 -7.11 -26.07
N GLN A 276 19.63 -8.16 -26.89
CA GLN A 276 20.57 -9.25 -27.12
C GLN A 276 20.37 -10.52 -26.27
N VAL A 277 19.32 -11.28 -26.66
CA VAL A 277 19.53 -12.71 -26.86
C VAL A 277 19.35 -12.98 -28.37
N ARG A 278 20.46 -13.12 -29.03
CA ARG A 278 20.58 -13.84 -30.31
C ARG A 278 20.76 -15.30 -30.00
#